data_e6b847ddd215521495a18701d172cf0c
#
_entry.id   e6b847ddd215521495a18701d172cf0c
#
_cell.length_a   1.000
_cell.length_b   1.000
_cell.length_c   1.000
_cell.angle_alpha   90.00
_cell.angle_beta   90.00
_cell.angle_gamma   90.00
#
_symmetry.space_group_name_H-M   'P 1'
#
loop_
_entity.id
_entity.type
_entity.pdbx_description
1 polymer ?
#
loop_
_entity_poly.entity_id
_entity_poly.type
_entity_poly.pdbx_seq_one_letter_code
_entity_poly.pdbx_strand_id
1 'polypeptide(L)'
;MPTTNPVVSTVWTKVADASDTHFVVTSLRRGNSPDLEYAMTAADVAPSGIAGQPVSNDEVLTRDVCGEGFLWVRVSSAVAGTTMTLAVTK
;
A
#
# COMPACT_ATOMS: atom_id res chain seq x y z
N MET A 1 -7.03 -9.92 15.40
CA MET A 1 -7.13 -9.12 14.15
C MET A 1 -6.63 -9.96 12.99
N PRO A 2 -7.43 -10.14 11.96
CA PRO A 2 -7.03 -10.99 10.84
C PRO A 2 -5.91 -10.34 10.02
N THR A 3 -5.02 -11.17 9.51
CA THR A 3 -3.99 -10.77 8.57
C THR A 3 -4.32 -11.35 7.21
N THR A 4 -4.22 -10.52 6.17
CA THR A 4 -4.38 -10.95 4.79
C THR A 4 -3.11 -10.67 4.02
N ASN A 5 -2.94 -11.35 2.89
CA ASN A 5 -1.75 -11.21 2.05
C ASN A 5 -2.14 -10.81 0.63
N PRO A 6 -2.62 -9.57 0.43
CA PRO A 6 -2.97 -9.11 -0.91
C PRO A 6 -1.74 -9.01 -1.80
N VAL A 7 -1.92 -9.33 -3.08
CA VAL A 7 -0.90 -9.13 -4.10
C VAL A 7 -1.23 -7.83 -4.82
N VAL A 8 -0.27 -6.90 -4.82
CA VAL A 8 -0.45 -5.61 -5.49
C VAL A 8 0.41 -5.54 -6.73
N SER A 9 -0.08 -4.83 -7.72
CA SER A 9 0.60 -4.62 -9.00
C SER A 9 0.94 -3.14 -9.17
N THR A 10 1.20 -2.71 -10.40
CA THR A 10 1.42 -1.30 -10.72
C THR A 10 0.13 -0.47 -10.74
N VAL A 11 -1.01 -1.11 -10.50
CA VAL A 11 -2.32 -0.45 -10.39
C VAL A 11 -2.65 -0.20 -8.93
N TRP A 12 -3.16 0.99 -8.61
CA TRP A 12 -3.56 1.32 -7.24
C TRP A 12 -4.56 0.30 -6.69
N THR A 13 -4.24 -0.27 -5.55
CA THR A 13 -5.06 -1.27 -4.85
C THR A 13 -5.37 -0.76 -3.45
N LYS A 14 -6.65 -0.69 -3.10
CA LYS A 14 -7.05 -0.27 -1.75
C LYS A 14 -6.72 -1.36 -0.74
N VAL A 15 -6.01 -1.01 0.33
CA VAL A 15 -5.63 -1.94 1.38
C VAL A 15 -6.23 -1.58 2.75
N ALA A 16 -6.76 -0.37 2.91
CA ALA A 16 -7.46 0.02 4.13
C ALA A 16 -8.54 1.04 3.83
N ASP A 17 -9.67 0.93 4.53
CA ASP A 17 -10.78 1.87 4.44
C ASP A 17 -10.61 3.01 5.45
N ALA A 18 -11.30 4.12 5.23
CA ALA A 18 -11.27 5.25 6.17
C ALA A 18 -11.78 4.87 7.56
N SER A 19 -12.65 3.84 7.64
CA SER A 19 -13.20 3.33 8.90
C SER A 19 -12.23 2.41 9.66
N ASP A 20 -11.14 1.96 9.03
CA ASP A 20 -10.14 1.14 9.69
C ASP A 20 -9.29 2.02 10.60
N THR A 21 -9.59 2.06 11.89
CA THR A 21 -8.89 2.90 12.86
C THR A 21 -7.48 2.38 13.17
N HIS A 22 -7.26 1.08 12.98
CA HIS A 22 -5.98 0.43 13.18
C HIS A 22 -5.66 -0.44 11.98
N PHE A 23 -4.48 -0.28 11.43
CA PHE A 23 -3.95 -1.21 10.43
C PHE A 23 -2.43 -1.22 10.49
N VAL A 24 -1.87 -2.35 10.08
CA VAL A 24 -0.43 -2.51 9.91
C VAL A 24 -0.21 -3.13 8.53
N VAL A 25 0.53 -2.44 7.68
CA VAL A 25 0.84 -2.91 6.33
C VAL A 25 2.35 -3.02 6.20
N THR A 26 2.82 -4.21 5.87
CA THR A 26 4.23 -4.45 5.61
C THR A 26 4.37 -5.12 4.25
N SER A 27 5.50 -4.89 3.59
CA SER A 27 5.81 -5.57 2.35
C SER A 27 6.62 -6.83 2.65
N LEU A 28 6.32 -7.92 1.93
CA LEU A 28 7.09 -9.15 2.01
C LEU A 28 8.18 -9.12 0.94
N ARG A 29 9.01 -8.07 0.99
CA ARG A 29 10.10 -7.89 0.04
C ARG A 29 11.25 -8.85 0.31
N ARG A 30 11.90 -9.24 -0.78
CA ARG A 30 13.11 -10.04 -0.70
C ARG A 30 14.06 -9.62 -1.82
N GLY A 31 15.31 -9.32 -1.45
CA GLY A 31 16.34 -9.03 -2.42
C GLY A 31 16.02 -7.83 -3.31
N ASN A 32 15.93 -8.07 -4.60
CA ASN A 32 15.72 -7.03 -5.62
C ASN A 32 14.24 -6.73 -5.89
N SER A 33 13.37 -6.92 -4.91
CA SER A 33 11.95 -6.58 -5.06
C SER A 33 11.77 -5.12 -5.45
N PRO A 34 10.75 -4.79 -6.27
CA PRO A 34 10.49 -3.42 -6.67
C PRO A 34 10.05 -2.57 -5.48
N ASP A 35 10.15 -1.25 -5.65
CA ASP A 35 9.70 -0.31 -4.63
C ASP A 35 8.19 -0.25 -4.58
N LEU A 36 7.67 0.07 -3.41
CA LEU A 36 6.26 0.37 -3.19
C LEU A 36 6.06 1.87 -3.06
N GLU A 37 4.86 2.32 -3.39
CA GLU A 37 4.40 3.66 -3.04
C GLU A 37 2.97 3.57 -2.51
N TYR A 38 2.59 4.52 -1.66
CA TYR A 38 1.24 4.60 -1.11
C TYR A 38 0.66 5.99 -1.31
N ALA A 39 -0.66 6.07 -1.29
CA ALA A 39 -1.38 7.34 -1.32
C ALA A 39 -2.63 7.24 -0.47
N MET A 40 -3.07 8.39 0.07
CA MET A 40 -4.29 8.50 0.84
C MET A 40 -5.30 9.31 0.05
N THR A 41 -6.56 8.88 0.07
CA THR A 41 -7.66 9.62 -0.54
C THR A 41 -8.76 9.85 0.48
N ALA A 42 -9.48 10.97 0.36
CA ALA A 42 -10.59 11.29 1.24
C ALA A 42 -11.85 10.49 0.89
N ALA A 43 -11.99 10.05 -0.35
CA ALA A 43 -13.12 9.27 -0.83
C ALA A 43 -12.63 7.89 -1.30
N ASP A 44 -13.56 6.93 -1.38
CA ASP A 44 -13.24 5.57 -1.85
C ASP A 44 -13.12 5.54 -3.38
N VAL A 45 -12.14 6.29 -3.86
CA VAL A 45 -11.83 6.42 -5.29
C VAL A 45 -10.31 6.36 -5.43
N ALA A 46 -9.83 5.53 -6.35
CA ALA A 46 -8.41 5.36 -6.57
C ALA A 46 -7.71 6.67 -6.94
N PRO A 47 -6.49 6.91 -6.46
CA PRO A 47 -5.70 8.08 -6.87
C PRO A 47 -5.53 8.12 -8.38
N SER A 48 -5.50 9.33 -8.93
CA SER A 48 -5.39 9.52 -10.37
C SER A 48 -4.47 10.72 -10.63
N GLY A 49 -3.54 10.55 -11.54
CA GLY A 49 -2.64 11.62 -11.96
C GLY A 49 -1.64 12.09 -10.89
N ILE A 50 -1.41 11.30 -9.85
CA ILE A 50 -0.46 11.64 -8.78
C ILE A 50 0.57 10.54 -8.59
N ALA A 51 1.75 10.92 -8.13
CA ALA A 51 2.74 9.98 -7.63
C ALA A 51 2.46 9.71 -6.16
N GLY A 52 2.70 8.48 -5.71
CA GLY A 52 2.56 8.12 -4.31
C GLY A 52 3.78 8.49 -3.49
N GLN A 53 3.69 8.29 -2.18
CA GLN A 53 4.82 8.41 -1.28
C GLN A 53 5.63 7.11 -1.33
N PRO A 54 6.96 7.17 -1.48
CA PRO A 54 7.76 5.95 -1.51
C PRO A 54 7.76 5.26 -0.15
N VAL A 55 7.82 3.93 -0.17
CA VAL A 55 7.85 3.10 1.03
C VAL A 55 9.21 2.42 1.08
N SER A 56 9.96 2.65 2.17
CA SER A 56 11.26 2.01 2.37
C SER A 56 11.11 0.52 2.68
N ASN A 57 12.20 -0.25 2.50
CA ASN A 57 12.19 -1.70 2.69
C ASN A 57 11.68 -2.14 4.06
N ASP A 58 12.05 -1.42 5.10
CA ASP A 58 11.71 -1.76 6.49
C ASP A 58 10.58 -0.91 7.03
N GLU A 59 9.94 -0.12 6.17
CA GLU A 59 8.89 0.78 6.61
C GLU A 59 7.59 0.03 6.82
N VAL A 60 6.90 0.37 7.91
CA VAL A 60 5.59 -0.17 8.26
C VAL A 60 4.56 0.95 8.10
N LEU A 61 3.51 0.71 7.33
CA LEU A 61 2.43 1.67 7.15
C LEU A 61 1.38 1.45 8.22
N THR A 62 1.10 2.50 8.99
CA THR A 62 0.08 2.49 10.03
C THR A 62 -0.79 3.73 9.88
N ARG A 63 -1.89 3.78 10.63
CA ARG A 63 -2.76 4.96 10.62
C ARG A 63 -1.99 6.21 11.06
N ASP A 64 -1.07 6.09 12.02
CA ASP A 64 -0.27 7.22 12.50
C ASP A 64 0.67 7.76 11.41
N VAL A 65 1.24 6.87 10.61
CA VAL A 65 2.16 7.25 9.52
C VAL A 65 1.40 7.82 8.33
N CYS A 66 0.30 7.17 7.93
CA CYS A 66 -0.41 7.49 6.70
C CYS A 66 -1.44 8.62 6.88
N GLY A 67 -1.96 8.79 8.10
CA GLY A 67 -3.04 9.75 8.36
C GLY A 67 -4.42 9.17 8.10
N GLU A 68 -5.39 10.04 7.89
CA GLU A 68 -6.80 9.70 7.71
C GLU A 68 -7.13 9.39 6.25
N GLY A 69 -8.17 8.58 6.03
CA GLY A 69 -8.70 8.30 4.71
C GLY A 69 -8.50 6.87 4.27
N PHE A 70 -8.67 6.65 2.96
CA PHE A 70 -8.49 5.35 2.31
C PHE A 70 -7.04 5.19 1.90
N LEU A 71 -6.45 4.03 2.22
CA LEU A 71 -5.06 3.75 1.89
C LEU A 71 -4.98 2.92 0.60
N TRP A 72 -4.23 3.43 -0.36
CA TRP A 72 -3.95 2.76 -1.63
C TRP A 72 -2.45 2.51 -1.75
N VAL A 73 -2.10 1.37 -2.32
CA VAL A 73 -0.70 0.97 -2.51
C VAL A 73 -0.54 0.46 -3.94
N ARG A 74 0.60 0.71 -4.54
CA ARG A 74 0.98 0.10 -5.81
C ARG A 74 2.48 -0.13 -5.86
N VAL A 75 2.89 -0.98 -6.79
CA VAL A 75 4.31 -1.19 -7.08
C VAL A 75 4.79 -0.04 -7.97
N SER A 76 5.87 0.62 -7.54
CA SER A 76 6.50 1.69 -8.32
C SER A 76 7.51 1.07 -9.28
N SER A 77 7.02 0.56 -10.41
CA SER A 77 7.86 -0.10 -11.41
C SER A 77 7.39 0.29 -12.80
N ALA A 78 8.34 0.47 -13.72
CA ALA A 78 8.04 0.69 -15.13
C ALA A 78 7.75 -0.61 -15.88
N VAL A 79 7.97 -1.76 -15.25
CA VAL A 79 7.77 -3.07 -15.89
C VAL A 79 6.36 -3.57 -15.62
N ALA A 80 5.57 -3.71 -16.69
CA ALA A 80 4.20 -4.24 -16.58
C ALA A 80 4.22 -5.67 -16.03
N GLY A 81 3.23 -6.01 -15.20
CA GLY A 81 3.11 -7.32 -14.60
C GLY A 81 3.92 -7.53 -13.33
N THR A 82 4.69 -6.53 -12.90
CA THR A 82 5.41 -6.59 -11.63
C THR A 82 4.42 -6.59 -10.48
N THR A 83 4.60 -7.52 -9.53
CA THR A 83 3.72 -7.65 -8.37
C THR A 83 4.52 -7.75 -7.08
N MET A 84 3.85 -7.49 -5.97
CA MET A 84 4.43 -7.65 -4.63
C MET A 84 3.34 -8.12 -3.67
N THR A 85 3.69 -9.05 -2.79
CA THR A 85 2.79 -9.52 -1.75
C THR A 85 2.97 -8.66 -0.50
N LEU A 86 1.87 -8.28 0.11
CA LEU A 86 1.85 -7.53 1.36
C LEU A 86 1.35 -8.40 2.50
N ALA A 87 1.61 -7.97 3.72
CA ALA A 87 0.93 -8.45 4.91
C ALA A 87 0.12 -7.29 5.48
N VAL A 88 -1.18 -7.42 5.52
CA VAL A 88 -2.11 -6.39 6.01
C VAL A 88 -2.86 -6.94 7.20
N THR A 89 -2.69 -6.31 8.36
CA THR A 89 -3.40 -6.67 9.60
C THR A 89 -4.30 -5.49 10.00
N LYS A 90 -5.56 -5.79 10.22
CA LYS A 90 -6.56 -4.76 10.61
C LYS A 90 -7.24 -5.10 11.91
#